data_849aed9d5666abcf5ec4e19ac7a577c1
#
_entry.id   849aed9d5666abcf5ec4e19ac7a577c1
#
_cell.length_a   1.000
_cell.length_b   1.000
_cell.length_c   1.000
_cell.angle_alpha   90.00
_cell.angle_beta   90.00
_cell.angle_gamma   90.00
#
_symmetry.space_group_name_H-M   'P 1'
#
loop_
_entity.id
_entity.type
_entity.pdbx_description
1 polymer ?
#
loop_
_entity_poly.entity_id
_entity_poly.type
_entity_poly.pdbx_seq_one_letter_code
_entity_poly.pdbx_strand_id
1 'polypeptide(L)'
;RLEEEVHNAVRPTLPLQKAGAIVCGNSLRLDWEEILPHGRDDEVYLFGNPPYLGARKQSKDQKDDIKSVCGNMKGFNSLDYIAGWFVKGARYIRSSNARYAFVTTNSINQGEQVSVLWPELYRKNSDIVFAYQSFKWGNNAKNNAQVTVSIVGVADEEYFSGDKFLFF
;
A
#
# COMPACT_ATOMS: atom_id res chain seq x y z
N ARG A 1 19.67 -24.03 -18.49
CA ARG A 1 20.79 -24.57 -19.28
C ARG A 1 20.42 -25.91 -19.92
N LEU A 2 19.97 -26.93 -19.16
CA LEU A 2 19.57 -28.24 -19.71
C LEU A 2 18.44 -28.15 -20.73
N GLU A 3 17.44 -27.29 -20.53
CA GLU A 3 16.35 -27.05 -21.48
C GLU A 3 16.82 -26.33 -22.75
N GLU A 4 17.80 -25.43 -22.63
CA GLU A 4 18.39 -24.73 -23.75
C GLU A 4 19.20 -25.68 -24.63
N GLU A 5 19.92 -26.62 -24.02
CA GLU A 5 20.72 -27.64 -24.72
C GLU A 5 19.85 -28.68 -25.44
N VAL A 6 18.71 -29.09 -24.83
CA VAL A 6 17.84 -30.13 -25.38
C VAL A 6 16.88 -29.60 -26.43
N HIS A 7 16.43 -28.35 -26.34
CA HIS A 7 15.40 -27.80 -27.21
C HIS A 7 15.85 -26.62 -28.07
N ASN A 8 17.13 -26.24 -28.02
CA ASN A 8 17.65 -25.07 -28.71
C ASN A 8 16.83 -23.78 -28.45
N ALA A 9 16.20 -23.72 -27.28
CA ALA A 9 15.31 -22.64 -26.89
C ALA A 9 16.13 -21.52 -26.26
N VAL A 10 16.26 -20.39 -26.93
CA VAL A 10 16.79 -19.18 -26.35
C VAL A 10 15.71 -18.58 -25.43
N ARG A 11 15.88 -18.69 -24.11
CA ARG A 11 15.02 -17.96 -23.18
C ARG A 11 15.25 -16.46 -23.42
N PRO A 12 14.21 -15.69 -23.71
CA PRO A 12 14.35 -14.23 -23.75
C PRO A 12 14.75 -13.79 -22.32
N THR A 13 16.03 -13.49 -22.15
CA THR A 13 16.48 -12.77 -20.97
C THR A 13 15.88 -11.37 -21.07
N LEU A 14 14.91 -11.07 -20.23
CA LEU A 14 14.52 -9.68 -20.00
C LEU A 14 15.80 -8.89 -19.72
N PRO A 15 16.14 -7.87 -20.53
CA PRO A 15 17.29 -7.06 -20.23
C PRO A 15 17.06 -6.41 -18.89
N LEU A 16 17.76 -6.91 -17.87
CA LEU A 16 17.79 -6.28 -16.56
C LEU A 16 18.56 -4.96 -16.74
N GLN A 17 17.85 -3.93 -17.15
CA GLN A 17 18.37 -2.58 -17.07
C GLN A 17 18.47 -2.24 -15.57
N LYS A 18 19.55 -1.56 -15.17
CA LYS A 18 19.63 -0.93 -13.86
C LYS A 18 18.47 0.07 -13.79
N ALA A 19 17.34 -0.37 -13.27
CA ALA A 19 16.27 0.55 -12.91
C ALA A 19 16.83 1.42 -11.80
N GLY A 20 17.10 2.69 -12.07
CA GLY A 20 17.65 3.65 -11.12
C GLY A 20 16.75 3.94 -9.90
N ALA A 21 15.64 3.21 -9.76
CA ALA A 21 14.56 3.48 -8.81
C ALA A 21 14.50 2.50 -7.62
N ILE A 22 15.55 1.69 -7.36
CA ILE A 22 15.58 0.86 -6.15
C ILE A 22 16.26 1.65 -5.04
N VAL A 23 15.47 2.11 -4.07
CA VAL A 23 15.95 2.86 -2.90
C VAL A 23 15.79 2.02 -1.65
N CYS A 24 16.89 1.85 -0.90
CA CYS A 24 16.86 1.16 0.38
C CYS A 24 16.55 2.16 1.50
N GLY A 25 15.48 1.91 2.26
CA GLY A 25 15.11 2.79 3.38
C GLY A 25 13.73 2.45 3.95
N ASN A 26 13.38 3.13 5.04
CA ASN A 26 12.02 3.06 5.57
C ASN A 26 11.08 3.88 4.68
N SER A 27 10.16 3.22 4.01
CA SER A 27 9.23 3.83 3.06
C SER A 27 8.40 4.97 3.67
N LEU A 28 8.08 4.93 4.97
CA LEU A 28 7.39 6.04 5.63
C LEU A 28 8.25 7.30 5.78
N ARG A 29 9.58 7.17 5.79
CA ARG A 29 10.54 8.28 5.93
C ARG A 29 11.04 8.81 4.58
N LEU A 30 10.99 7.98 3.53
CA LEU A 30 11.43 8.36 2.19
C LEU A 30 10.41 9.31 1.54
N ASP A 31 10.86 10.24 0.71
CA ASP A 31 9.99 11.01 -0.16
C ASP A 31 9.66 10.21 -1.42
N TRP A 32 8.38 9.91 -1.63
CA TRP A 32 7.95 9.12 -2.78
C TRP A 32 7.96 9.94 -4.07
N GLU A 33 7.74 11.25 -3.99
CA GLU A 33 7.82 12.16 -5.14
C GLU A 33 9.26 12.29 -5.67
N GLU A 34 10.26 12.24 -4.77
CA GLU A 34 11.67 12.23 -5.19
C GLU A 34 12.06 10.91 -5.85
N ILE A 35 11.49 9.78 -5.41
CA ILE A 35 11.79 8.45 -5.95
C ILE A 35 11.11 8.22 -7.29
N LEU A 36 9.85 8.58 -7.40
CA LEU A 36 9.04 8.45 -8.60
C LEU A 36 8.21 9.73 -8.79
N PRO A 37 8.81 10.80 -9.31
CA PRO A 37 8.05 12.00 -9.65
C PRO A 37 7.05 11.69 -10.75
N HIS A 38 5.86 12.28 -10.67
CA HIS A 38 4.82 12.09 -11.66
C HIS A 38 4.05 13.36 -11.93
N GLY A 39 3.57 13.50 -13.16
CA GLY A 39 2.67 14.55 -13.56
C GLY A 39 1.21 14.20 -13.24
N ARG A 40 0.35 15.21 -13.42
CA ARG A 40 -1.09 15.10 -13.14
C ARG A 40 -1.78 13.97 -13.92
N ASP A 41 -1.39 13.81 -15.18
CA ASP A 41 -2.03 12.88 -16.13
C ASP A 41 -1.28 11.55 -16.25
N ASP A 42 -0.17 11.41 -15.52
CA ASP A 42 0.61 10.17 -15.54
C ASP A 42 -0.15 9.05 -14.83
N GLU A 43 -0.21 7.90 -15.48
CA GLU A 43 -0.81 6.70 -14.93
C GLU A 43 0.20 5.95 -14.06
N VAL A 44 0.11 6.12 -12.74
CA VAL A 44 1.01 5.50 -11.77
C VAL A 44 0.24 4.53 -10.87
N TYR A 45 0.78 3.33 -10.72
CA TYR A 45 0.24 2.30 -9.83
C TYR A 45 1.22 1.98 -8.71
N LEU A 46 0.85 2.34 -7.48
CA LEU A 46 1.56 1.94 -6.27
C LEU A 46 0.90 0.71 -5.68
N PHE A 47 1.65 -0.35 -5.46
CA PHE A 47 1.11 -1.54 -4.81
C PHE A 47 2.14 -2.21 -3.92
N GLY A 48 1.67 -2.91 -2.90
CA GLY A 48 2.57 -3.60 -1.98
C GLY A 48 1.85 -4.31 -0.83
N ASN A 49 2.64 -4.96 -0.02
CA ASN A 49 2.25 -5.55 1.24
C ASN A 49 3.05 -4.89 2.38
N PRO A 50 2.67 -3.67 2.79
CA PRO A 50 3.38 -2.96 3.84
C PRO A 50 3.24 -3.67 5.19
N PRO A 51 4.17 -3.47 6.13
CA PRO A 51 4.08 -4.08 7.44
C PRO A 51 2.87 -3.53 8.22
N TYR A 52 2.14 -4.43 8.85
CA TYR A 52 1.03 -4.12 9.74
C TYR A 52 1.38 -4.55 11.17
N LEU A 53 1.10 -3.68 12.12
CA LEU A 53 1.30 -3.93 13.55
C LEU A 53 0.38 -3.02 14.36
N GLY A 54 -0.50 -3.63 15.15
CA GLY A 54 -1.42 -2.89 16.00
C GLY A 54 -0.71 -1.93 16.96
N ALA A 55 -1.28 -0.77 17.21
CA ALA A 55 -0.69 0.35 17.94
C ALA A 55 -0.02 -0.01 19.28
N ARG A 56 -0.60 -0.97 20.02
CA ARG A 56 -0.06 -1.41 21.33
C ARG A 56 1.26 -2.18 21.21
N LYS A 57 1.56 -2.77 20.06
CA LYS A 57 2.75 -3.59 19.81
C LYS A 57 3.86 -2.82 19.09
N GLN A 58 3.60 -1.60 18.62
CA GLN A 58 4.56 -0.78 17.91
C GLN A 58 5.72 -0.36 18.80
N SER A 59 6.94 -0.46 18.28
CA SER A 59 8.14 0.08 18.90
C SER A 59 8.08 1.62 18.95
N LYS A 60 9.02 2.23 19.68
CA LYS A 60 9.15 3.69 19.70
C LYS A 60 9.36 4.25 18.29
N ASP A 61 10.26 3.67 17.51
CA ASP A 61 10.56 4.14 16.15
C ASP A 61 9.34 4.05 15.24
N GLN A 62 8.54 2.98 15.34
CA GLN A 62 7.31 2.83 14.56
C GLN A 62 6.23 3.86 14.98
N LYS A 63 6.13 4.18 16.26
CA LYS A 63 5.25 5.24 16.74
C LYS A 63 5.69 6.62 16.26
N ASP A 64 7.00 6.86 16.22
CA ASP A 64 7.57 8.09 15.69
C ASP A 64 7.32 8.19 14.16
N ASP A 65 7.39 7.09 13.42
CA ASP A 65 7.01 7.04 12.00
C ASP A 65 5.53 7.39 11.81
N ILE A 66 4.63 6.74 12.55
CA ILE A 66 3.19 7.06 12.51
C ILE A 66 2.94 8.53 12.88
N LYS A 67 3.59 9.03 13.92
CA LYS A 67 3.48 10.43 14.32
C LYS A 67 3.94 11.38 13.20
N SER A 68 5.01 11.06 12.49
CA SER A 68 5.52 11.91 11.40
C SER A 68 4.54 11.99 10.21
N VAL A 69 3.87 10.88 9.91
CA VAL A 69 2.93 10.78 8.78
C VAL A 69 1.51 11.19 9.18
N CYS A 70 1.03 10.78 10.35
CA CYS A 70 -0.36 10.89 10.77
C CYS A 70 -0.58 11.89 11.92
N GLY A 71 0.46 12.56 12.40
CA GLY A 71 0.41 13.34 13.65
C GLY A 71 -0.60 14.50 13.70
N ASN A 72 -1.09 14.94 12.54
CA ASN A 72 -2.14 15.96 12.44
C ASN A 72 -3.56 15.37 12.58
N MET A 73 -3.70 14.05 12.65
CA MET A 73 -4.98 13.37 12.73
C MET A 73 -5.36 13.13 14.21
N LYS A 74 -6.58 13.49 14.57
CA LYS A 74 -7.09 13.18 15.92
C LYS A 74 -7.18 11.65 16.09
N GLY A 75 -6.60 11.11 17.14
CA GLY A 75 -6.63 9.66 17.41
C GLY A 75 -5.55 8.83 16.70
N PHE A 76 -4.57 9.46 16.02
CA PHE A 76 -3.53 8.74 15.26
C PHE A 76 -2.76 7.70 16.09
N ASN A 77 -2.67 7.88 17.41
CA ASN A 77 -1.96 6.96 18.31
C ASN A 77 -2.61 5.56 18.41
N SER A 78 -3.87 5.42 18.00
CA SER A 78 -4.57 4.13 17.95
C SER A 78 -4.41 3.41 16.63
N LEU A 79 -3.81 4.05 15.63
CA LEU A 79 -3.69 3.48 14.28
C LEU A 79 -2.73 2.30 14.22
N ASP A 80 -3.11 1.30 13.43
CA ASP A 80 -2.19 0.25 12.99
C ASP A 80 -1.05 0.85 12.15
N TYR A 81 0.12 0.24 12.20
CA TYR A 81 1.32 0.75 11.51
C TYR A 81 1.10 0.93 10.00
N ILE A 82 0.33 0.04 9.38
CA ILE A 82 -0.01 0.13 7.95
C ILE A 82 -0.77 1.40 7.58
N ALA A 83 -1.49 2.02 8.51
CA ALA A 83 -2.22 3.26 8.25
C ALA A 83 -1.30 4.38 7.74
N GLY A 84 -0.03 4.38 8.13
CA GLY A 84 0.97 5.30 7.62
C GLY A 84 1.13 5.24 6.10
N TRP A 85 1.09 4.04 5.51
CA TRP A 85 1.16 3.86 4.05
C TRP A 85 -0.09 4.38 3.35
N PHE A 86 -1.27 4.14 3.91
CA PHE A 86 -2.52 4.68 3.37
C PHE A 86 -2.53 6.20 3.35
N VAL A 87 -2.13 6.84 4.45
CA VAL A 87 -2.05 8.30 4.53
C VAL A 87 -0.99 8.87 3.59
N LYS A 88 0.15 8.21 3.47
CA LYS A 88 1.22 8.62 2.57
C LYS A 88 0.84 8.40 1.10
N GLY A 89 0.21 7.27 0.78
CA GLY A 89 -0.35 6.99 -0.54
C GLY A 89 -1.37 8.05 -0.96
N ALA A 90 -2.30 8.41 -0.06
CA ALA A 90 -3.30 9.45 -0.33
C ALA A 90 -2.69 10.84 -0.60
N ARG A 91 -1.52 11.14 -0.01
CA ARG A 91 -0.80 12.38 -0.34
C ARG A 91 -0.15 12.31 -1.71
N TYR A 92 0.46 11.18 -2.01
CA TYR A 92 1.18 10.95 -3.27
C TYR A 92 0.26 10.99 -4.48
N ILE A 93 -0.93 10.38 -4.40
CA ILE A 93 -1.88 10.32 -5.53
C ILE A 93 -2.69 11.61 -5.71
N ARG A 94 -2.56 12.56 -4.78
CA ARG A 94 -3.42 13.74 -4.74
C ARG A 94 -3.33 14.57 -6.02
N SER A 95 -4.49 14.91 -6.56
CA SER A 95 -4.64 15.71 -7.79
C SER A 95 -3.91 15.10 -9.01
N SER A 96 -3.88 13.77 -9.09
CA SER A 96 -3.24 13.05 -10.19
C SER A 96 -3.99 11.76 -10.54
N ASN A 97 -3.68 11.20 -11.71
CA ASN A 97 -4.20 9.89 -12.15
C ASN A 97 -3.46 8.69 -11.53
N ALA A 98 -2.65 8.94 -10.51
CA ALA A 98 -2.01 7.87 -9.75
C ALA A 98 -3.01 7.15 -8.84
N ARG A 99 -2.75 5.87 -8.56
CA ARG A 99 -3.59 5.00 -7.71
C ARG A 99 -2.71 4.14 -6.84
N TYR A 100 -3.24 3.72 -5.70
CA TYR A 100 -2.52 2.75 -4.89
C TYR A 100 -3.42 1.61 -4.41
N ALA A 101 -2.81 0.45 -4.15
CA ALA A 101 -3.48 -0.69 -3.55
C ALA A 101 -2.53 -1.41 -2.58
N PHE A 102 -3.00 -1.65 -1.36
CA PHE A 102 -2.20 -2.35 -0.36
C PHE A 102 -2.91 -3.56 0.20
N VAL A 103 -2.12 -4.63 0.41
CA VAL A 103 -2.53 -5.75 1.26
C VAL A 103 -2.50 -5.27 2.70
N THR A 104 -3.57 -5.49 3.43
CA THR A 104 -3.72 -5.04 4.81
C THR A 104 -4.40 -6.10 5.66
N THR A 105 -4.32 -5.98 6.96
CA THR A 105 -5.18 -6.76 7.86
C THR A 105 -6.57 -6.15 7.94
N ASN A 106 -7.54 -6.94 8.37
CA ASN A 106 -8.90 -6.43 8.62
C ASN A 106 -8.96 -5.29 9.63
N SER A 107 -7.89 -5.05 10.37
CA SER A 107 -7.87 -4.01 11.41
C SER A 107 -8.23 -2.62 10.88
N ILE A 108 -7.78 -2.24 9.67
CA ILE A 108 -8.11 -0.91 9.11
C ILE A 108 -9.57 -0.78 8.64
N ASN A 109 -10.25 -1.92 8.48
CA ASN A 109 -11.64 -1.99 8.04
C ASN A 109 -12.61 -2.25 9.19
N GLN A 110 -12.13 -2.25 10.44
CA GLN A 110 -12.93 -2.58 11.62
C GLN A 110 -12.64 -1.66 12.80
N GLY A 111 -13.65 -1.48 13.64
CA GLY A 111 -13.53 -0.79 14.93
C GLY A 111 -13.04 0.65 14.82
N GLU A 112 -12.19 1.05 15.76
CA GLU A 112 -11.69 2.41 15.91
C GLU A 112 -10.88 2.89 14.70
N GLN A 113 -10.19 1.99 13.98
CA GLN A 113 -9.39 2.33 12.80
C GLN A 113 -10.24 3.02 11.72
N VAL A 114 -11.46 2.52 11.51
CA VAL A 114 -12.38 3.06 10.51
C VAL A 114 -12.69 4.53 10.77
N SER A 115 -12.99 4.88 12.02
CA SER A 115 -13.38 6.24 12.40
C SER A 115 -12.21 7.24 12.39
N VAL A 116 -10.97 6.76 12.48
CA VAL A 116 -9.78 7.61 12.50
C VAL A 116 -9.18 7.75 11.10
N LEU A 117 -8.99 6.64 10.38
CA LEU A 117 -8.27 6.63 9.10
C LEU A 117 -9.13 7.13 7.93
N TRP A 118 -10.29 6.51 7.70
CA TRP A 118 -11.05 6.73 6.47
C TRP A 118 -11.61 8.14 6.30
N PRO A 119 -12.15 8.82 7.34
CA PRO A 119 -12.58 10.20 7.20
C PRO A 119 -11.45 11.16 6.81
N GLU A 120 -10.21 10.85 7.20
CA GLU A 120 -9.05 11.65 6.83
C GLU A 120 -8.67 11.47 5.36
N LEU A 121 -8.77 10.23 4.84
CA LEU A 121 -8.52 9.94 3.44
C LEU A 121 -9.57 10.60 2.54
N TYR A 122 -10.85 10.46 2.87
CA TYR A 122 -11.96 11.08 2.12
C TYR A 122 -11.86 12.62 2.11
N ARG A 123 -11.46 13.25 3.22
CA ARG A 123 -11.21 14.71 3.24
C ARG A 123 -10.09 15.16 2.31
N LYS A 124 -9.26 14.25 1.83
CA LYS A 124 -8.17 14.49 0.88
C LYS A 124 -8.50 14.05 -0.54
N ASN A 125 -9.78 13.94 -0.85
CA ASN A 125 -10.29 13.47 -2.14
C ASN A 125 -9.84 12.05 -2.51
N SER A 126 -9.47 11.24 -1.52
CA SER A 126 -9.13 9.84 -1.76
C SER A 126 -10.37 8.98 -1.58
N ASP A 127 -10.65 8.10 -2.54
CA ASP A 127 -11.80 7.20 -2.50
C ASP A 127 -11.39 5.75 -2.75
N ILE A 128 -12.12 4.82 -2.14
CA ILE A 128 -11.92 3.39 -2.37
C ILE A 128 -12.53 3.04 -3.72
N VAL A 129 -11.70 2.55 -4.63
CA VAL A 129 -12.12 2.17 -5.99
C VAL A 129 -12.31 0.67 -6.14
N PHE A 130 -11.60 -0.13 -5.36
CA PHE A 130 -11.91 -1.55 -5.21
C PHE A 130 -11.48 -2.08 -3.85
N ALA A 131 -12.10 -3.18 -3.43
CA ALA A 131 -11.66 -3.94 -2.26
C ALA A 131 -11.87 -5.43 -2.48
N TYR A 132 -10.91 -6.24 -2.01
CA TYR A 132 -11.11 -7.67 -1.76
C TYR A 132 -11.46 -7.87 -0.30
N GLN A 133 -12.61 -8.51 -0.06
CA GLN A 133 -13.03 -8.88 1.29
C GLN A 133 -12.04 -9.90 1.88
N SER A 134 -12.07 -10.01 3.18
CA SER A 134 -11.13 -10.78 3.97
C SER A 134 -10.91 -12.20 3.49
N PHE A 135 -9.66 -12.56 3.24
CA PHE A 135 -9.26 -13.92 2.91
C PHE A 135 -8.05 -14.34 3.77
N LYS A 136 -7.86 -15.65 3.88
CA LYS A 136 -6.73 -16.19 4.63
C LYS A 136 -5.46 -16.11 3.80
N TRP A 137 -4.49 -15.33 4.27
CA TRP A 137 -3.15 -15.30 3.69
C TRP A 137 -2.34 -16.45 4.29
N GLY A 138 -2.07 -17.47 3.49
CA GLY A 138 -1.24 -18.61 3.88
C GLY A 138 -0.03 -18.70 2.97
N ASN A 139 1.16 -18.88 3.54
CA ASN A 139 2.30 -19.39 2.81
C ASN A 139 2.56 -20.83 3.28
N ASN A 140 3.14 -21.67 2.41
CA ASN A 140 3.36 -23.10 2.63
C ASN A 140 4.40 -23.42 3.71
N ALA A 141 4.77 -22.49 4.58
CA ALA A 141 5.73 -22.73 5.65
C ALA A 141 5.07 -23.45 6.83
N LYS A 142 5.73 -24.51 7.32
CA LYS A 142 5.32 -25.23 8.53
C LYS A 142 5.27 -24.27 9.72
N ASN A 143 4.13 -24.18 10.43
CA ASN A 143 3.85 -23.33 11.59
C ASN A 143 3.44 -21.88 11.31
N ASN A 144 2.75 -21.61 10.22
CA ASN A 144 2.26 -20.26 9.94
C ASN A 144 0.96 -19.94 10.68
N ALA A 145 1.00 -18.84 11.44
CA ALA A 145 -0.22 -18.15 11.85
C ALA A 145 -0.92 -17.63 10.59
N GLN A 146 -2.09 -18.19 10.27
CA GLN A 146 -2.93 -17.66 9.19
C GLN A 146 -3.39 -16.27 9.56
N VAL A 147 -2.96 -15.27 8.79
CA VAL A 147 -3.42 -13.90 8.95
C VAL A 147 -4.57 -13.65 7.98
N THR A 148 -5.67 -13.12 8.49
CA THR A 148 -6.77 -12.67 7.66
C THR A 148 -6.44 -11.28 7.12
N VAL A 149 -6.39 -11.17 5.80
CA VAL A 149 -6.03 -9.92 5.09
C VAL A 149 -7.16 -9.48 4.17
N SER A 150 -7.12 -8.24 3.78
CA SER A 150 -7.92 -7.65 2.71
C SER A 150 -7.00 -6.87 1.77
N ILE A 151 -7.47 -6.55 0.58
CA ILE A 151 -6.78 -5.65 -0.34
C ILE A 151 -7.69 -4.45 -0.56
N VAL A 152 -7.14 -3.26 -0.44
CA VAL A 152 -7.89 -2.02 -0.66
C VAL A 152 -7.15 -1.16 -1.66
N GLY A 153 -7.85 -0.82 -2.75
CA GLY A 153 -7.37 0.07 -3.79
C GLY A 153 -8.03 1.44 -3.67
N VAL A 154 -7.23 2.49 -3.80
CA VAL A 154 -7.61 3.88 -3.60
C VAL A 154 -7.13 4.74 -4.76
N ALA A 155 -7.96 5.68 -5.20
CA ALA A 155 -7.65 6.70 -6.18
C ALA A 155 -8.06 8.08 -5.70
N ASP A 156 -7.60 9.12 -6.38
CA ASP A 156 -8.13 10.47 -6.21
C ASP A 156 -9.53 10.53 -6.85
N GLU A 157 -10.53 11.03 -6.11
CA GLU A 157 -11.92 11.08 -6.54
C GLU A 157 -12.13 11.89 -7.82
N GLU A 158 -11.36 12.97 -8.01
CA GLU A 158 -11.47 13.82 -9.21
C GLU A 158 -10.91 13.14 -10.46
N TYR A 159 -10.04 12.15 -10.32
CA TYR A 159 -9.36 11.45 -11.40
C TYR A 159 -9.88 10.04 -11.65
N PHE A 160 -10.86 9.59 -10.87
CA PHE A 160 -11.45 8.28 -11.02
C PHE A 160 -12.94 8.39 -11.37
N SER A 161 -13.29 8.02 -12.60
CA SER A 161 -14.68 8.03 -13.12
C SER A 161 -15.25 6.62 -13.36
N GLY A 162 -14.54 5.57 -12.93
CA GLY A 162 -14.94 4.18 -13.15
C GLY A 162 -15.88 3.63 -12.07
N ASP A 163 -16.37 2.41 -12.31
CA ASP A 163 -17.15 1.67 -11.33
C ASP A 163 -16.27 1.25 -10.14
N LYS A 164 -16.90 1.17 -8.96
CA LYS A 164 -16.25 0.67 -7.75
C LYS A 164 -16.57 -0.81 -7.56
N PHE A 165 -15.57 -1.62 -7.20
CA PHE A 165 -15.70 -3.06 -7.14
C PHE A 165 -15.44 -3.59 -5.72
N LEU A 166 -16.36 -4.46 -5.25
CA LEU A 166 -16.13 -5.26 -4.05
C LEU A 166 -16.09 -6.74 -4.45
N PHE A 167 -14.99 -7.38 -4.18
CA PHE A 167 -14.75 -8.80 -4.43
C PHE A 167 -14.88 -9.61 -3.12
N PHE A 168 -15.50 -10.81 -3.24
CA PHE A 168 -15.77 -11.73 -2.13
C PHE A 168 -14.97 -13.01 -2.25
#